data_ab8613027b93d7b00713924d80cd7dcd
#
_entry.id   ab8613027b93d7b00713924d80cd7dcd
#
_cell.length_a   1.000
_cell.length_b   1.000
_cell.length_c   1.000
_cell.angle_alpha   90.00
_cell.angle_beta   90.00
_cell.angle_gamma   90.00
#
_symmetry.space_group_name_H-M   'P 1'
#
loop_
_entity.id
_entity.type
_entity.pdbx_description
1 polymer ?
#
loop_
_entity_poly.entity_id
_entity_poly.type
_entity_poly.pdbx_seq_one_letter_code
_entity_poly.pdbx_strand_id
1 'polypeptide(L)'
;MPKIIEHLEERLMEEARRQAACGGYSAVTIRSVAEACGVGVGTVYNYYPSKDDLLAAFLLQDWKICVKRIQQAGEKADSVENVLQTIWQQLHLYLDDHASIFRDESAAAGFGSAVGKYHGLLRQQLTRPLERFYTDAFTAQFVAEAMLTWTVAGKPFEDLYSILKKL
;
A
#
# COMPACT_ATOMS: atom_id res chain seq x y z
N MET A 1 16.60 6.96 -32.61
CA MET A 1 16.59 7.44 -31.23
C MET A 1 15.29 7.00 -30.56
N PRO A 2 15.32 6.41 -29.38
CA PRO A 2 14.10 6.12 -28.67
C PRO A 2 13.39 7.45 -28.38
N LYS A 3 12.12 7.54 -28.78
CA LYS A 3 11.27 8.68 -28.48
C LYS A 3 11.06 8.72 -26.98
N ILE A 4 11.64 9.68 -26.28
CA ILE A 4 11.33 9.90 -24.86
C ILE A 4 9.87 10.34 -24.83
N ILE A 5 8.99 9.46 -24.33
CA ILE A 5 7.59 9.77 -24.13
C ILE A 5 7.52 10.39 -22.73
N GLU A 6 7.27 11.69 -22.69
CA GLU A 6 7.10 12.39 -21.42
C GLU A 6 6.00 11.72 -20.58
N HIS A 7 6.24 11.58 -19.28
CA HIS A 7 5.33 10.97 -18.31
C HIS A 7 4.87 9.53 -18.62
N LEU A 8 5.66 8.77 -19.40
CA LEU A 8 5.26 7.41 -19.76
C LEU A 8 5.10 6.51 -18.53
N GLU A 9 6.00 6.62 -17.56
CA GLU A 9 5.95 5.84 -16.31
C GLU A 9 4.63 6.04 -15.56
N GLU A 10 4.20 7.30 -15.42
CA GLU A 10 2.92 7.67 -14.80
C GLU A 10 1.73 7.11 -15.58
N ARG A 11 1.78 7.20 -16.91
CA ARG A 11 0.73 6.67 -17.79
C ARG A 11 0.61 5.15 -17.69
N LEU A 12 1.72 4.43 -17.58
CA LEU A 12 1.74 2.98 -17.42
C LEU A 12 1.12 2.57 -16.08
N MET A 13 1.48 3.27 -14.99
CA MET A 13 0.90 3.03 -13.67
C MET A 13 -0.61 3.33 -13.63
N GLU A 14 -1.02 4.46 -14.22
CA GLU A 14 -2.43 4.86 -14.25
C GLU A 14 -3.29 3.87 -15.03
N GLU A 15 -2.79 3.41 -16.19
CA GLU A 15 -3.49 2.41 -16.98
C GLU A 15 -3.56 1.05 -16.25
N ALA A 16 -2.49 0.64 -15.59
CA ALA A 16 -2.50 -0.58 -14.78
C ALA A 16 -3.51 -0.48 -13.61
N ARG A 17 -3.56 0.68 -12.94
CA ARG A 17 -4.55 0.98 -11.89
C ARG A 17 -5.98 0.87 -12.44
N ARG A 18 -6.25 1.47 -13.59
CA ARG A 18 -7.57 1.43 -14.25
C ARG A 18 -7.99 -0.01 -14.59
N GLN A 19 -7.09 -0.79 -15.18
CA GLN A 19 -7.37 -2.19 -15.51
C GLN A 19 -7.61 -3.04 -14.25
N ALA A 20 -6.80 -2.85 -13.21
CA ALA A 20 -6.95 -3.54 -11.94
C ALA A 20 -8.27 -3.19 -11.23
N ALA A 21 -8.69 -1.93 -11.27
CA ALA A 21 -9.97 -1.50 -10.71
C ALA A 21 -11.16 -2.14 -11.43
N CYS A 22 -11.08 -2.33 -12.76
CA CYS A 22 -12.15 -2.91 -13.57
C CYS A 22 -12.23 -4.44 -13.48
N GLY A 23 -11.10 -5.14 -13.39
CA GLY A 23 -11.07 -6.61 -13.53
C GLY A 23 -10.12 -7.34 -12.59
N GLY A 24 -9.59 -6.67 -11.57
CA GLY A 24 -8.69 -7.25 -10.58
C GLY A 24 -7.26 -7.47 -11.09
N TYR A 25 -6.49 -8.17 -10.28
CA TYR A 25 -5.10 -8.49 -10.59
C TYR A 25 -4.96 -9.27 -11.91
N SER A 26 -5.83 -10.23 -12.17
CA SER A 26 -5.78 -11.11 -13.35
C SER A 26 -6.04 -10.37 -14.67
N ALA A 27 -6.77 -9.25 -14.65
CA ALA A 27 -7.07 -8.46 -15.84
C ALA A 27 -5.87 -7.65 -16.35
N VAL A 28 -4.91 -7.37 -15.48
CA VAL A 28 -3.71 -6.59 -15.85
C VAL A 28 -2.67 -7.48 -16.49
N THR A 29 -2.21 -7.11 -17.68
CA THR A 29 -1.06 -7.73 -18.35
C THR A 29 -0.13 -6.65 -18.91
N ILE A 30 1.17 -6.94 -19.00
CA ILE A 30 2.12 -6.02 -19.63
C ILE A 30 1.70 -5.68 -21.07
N ARG A 31 1.14 -6.66 -21.78
CA ARG A 31 0.64 -6.46 -23.16
C ARG A 31 -0.56 -5.52 -23.22
N SER A 32 -1.57 -5.70 -22.37
CA SER A 32 -2.77 -4.85 -22.37
C SER A 32 -2.44 -3.41 -21.97
N VAL A 33 -1.53 -3.22 -21.01
CA VAL A 33 -1.07 -1.89 -20.61
C VAL A 33 -0.26 -1.23 -21.74
N ALA A 34 0.63 -1.95 -22.39
CA ALA A 34 1.43 -1.44 -23.51
C ALA A 34 0.53 -0.99 -24.67
N GLU A 35 -0.46 -1.81 -25.04
CA GLU A 35 -1.44 -1.53 -26.09
C GLU A 35 -2.25 -0.27 -25.78
N ALA A 36 -2.82 -0.19 -24.58
CA ALA A 36 -3.61 0.97 -24.14
C ALA A 36 -2.78 2.28 -24.09
N CYS A 37 -1.50 2.19 -23.75
CA CYS A 37 -0.59 3.34 -23.73
C CYS A 37 0.02 3.66 -25.10
N GLY A 38 -0.22 2.84 -26.14
CA GLY A 38 0.31 3.04 -27.49
C GLY A 38 1.82 2.84 -27.59
N VAL A 39 2.39 1.91 -26.80
CA VAL A 39 3.83 1.61 -26.75
C VAL A 39 4.09 0.13 -27.00
N GLY A 40 5.32 -0.21 -27.35
CA GLY A 40 5.75 -1.60 -27.47
C GLY A 40 5.87 -2.28 -26.11
N VAL A 41 5.60 -3.58 -26.04
CA VAL A 41 5.75 -4.41 -24.83
C VAL A 41 7.18 -4.30 -24.25
N GLY A 42 8.21 -4.30 -25.12
CA GLY A 42 9.61 -4.10 -24.71
C GLY A 42 9.85 -2.77 -24.02
N THR A 43 9.10 -1.72 -24.40
CA THR A 43 9.19 -0.42 -23.74
C THR A 43 8.69 -0.50 -22.29
N VAL A 44 7.60 -1.21 -22.06
CA VAL A 44 7.07 -1.40 -20.68
C VAL A 44 8.06 -2.18 -19.83
N TYR A 45 8.67 -3.24 -20.38
CA TYR A 45 9.70 -4.02 -19.66
C TYR A 45 10.95 -3.22 -19.27
N ASN A 46 11.25 -2.11 -19.97
CA ASN A 46 12.35 -1.21 -19.58
C ASN A 46 12.05 -0.44 -18.27
N TYR A 47 10.77 -0.24 -17.93
CA TYR A 47 10.33 0.42 -16.70
C TYR A 47 10.01 -0.59 -15.61
N TYR A 48 9.31 -1.67 -15.96
CA TYR A 48 8.78 -2.66 -15.04
C TYR A 48 9.12 -4.07 -15.51
N PRO A 49 10.05 -4.77 -14.83
CA PRO A 49 10.47 -6.13 -15.22
C PRO A 49 9.34 -7.16 -15.24
N SER A 50 8.28 -6.92 -14.46
CA SER A 50 7.12 -7.79 -14.41
C SER A 50 5.81 -7.01 -14.20
N LYS A 51 4.68 -7.71 -14.35
CA LYS A 51 3.36 -7.19 -13.97
C LYS A 51 3.32 -6.81 -12.49
N ASP A 52 3.93 -7.62 -11.64
CA ASP A 52 3.93 -7.41 -10.19
C ASP A 52 4.73 -6.16 -9.81
N ASP A 53 5.83 -5.89 -10.50
CA ASP A 53 6.59 -4.65 -10.30
C ASP A 53 5.78 -3.41 -10.71
N LEU A 54 5.03 -3.48 -11.81
CA LEU A 54 4.14 -2.41 -12.26
C LEU A 54 3.00 -2.17 -11.25
N LEU A 55 2.36 -3.24 -10.78
CA LEU A 55 1.30 -3.13 -9.78
C LEU A 55 1.84 -2.63 -8.44
N ALA A 56 3.01 -3.14 -7.99
CA ALA A 56 3.66 -2.67 -6.78
C ALA A 56 4.00 -1.18 -6.84
N ALA A 57 4.37 -0.66 -8.00
CA ALA A 57 4.73 0.75 -8.18
C ALA A 57 3.56 1.68 -7.87
N PHE A 58 2.38 1.44 -8.44
CA PHE A 58 1.23 2.29 -8.14
C PHE A 58 0.66 2.05 -6.73
N LEU A 59 0.66 0.82 -6.24
CA LEU A 59 0.27 0.53 -4.85
C LEU A 59 1.16 1.28 -3.85
N LEU A 60 2.48 1.32 -4.09
CA LEU A 60 3.40 2.10 -3.26
C LEU A 60 3.18 3.61 -3.38
N GLN A 61 2.79 4.10 -4.55
CA GLN A 61 2.44 5.52 -4.73
C GLN A 61 1.22 5.88 -3.87
N ASP A 62 0.18 5.07 -3.90
CA ASP A 62 -1.04 5.28 -3.12
C ASP A 62 -0.77 5.08 -1.61
N TRP A 63 0.10 4.12 -1.26
CA TRP A 63 0.59 3.95 0.10
C TRP A 63 1.28 5.21 0.65
N LYS A 64 2.10 5.89 -0.15
CA LYS A 64 2.73 7.16 0.28
C LYS A 64 1.69 8.22 0.67
N ILE A 65 0.56 8.26 -0.04
CA ILE A 65 -0.55 9.17 0.29
C ILE A 65 -1.20 8.77 1.62
N CYS A 66 -1.46 7.48 1.81
CA CYS A 66 -1.98 6.92 3.06
C CYS A 66 -1.07 7.29 4.25
N VAL A 67 0.23 7.01 4.16
CA VAL A 67 1.21 7.32 5.20
C VAL A 67 1.30 8.82 5.49
N LYS A 68 1.27 9.66 4.47
CA LYS A 68 1.29 11.12 4.66
C LYS A 68 0.10 11.59 5.50
N ARG A 69 -1.09 11.05 5.25
CA ARG A 69 -2.29 11.37 6.06
C ARG A 69 -2.15 10.91 7.51
N ILE A 70 -1.62 9.70 7.72
CA ILE A 70 -1.36 9.15 9.05
C ILE A 70 -0.34 10.03 9.81
N GLN A 71 0.75 10.41 9.17
CA GLN A 71 1.78 11.26 9.78
C GLN A 71 1.22 12.64 10.16
N GLN A 72 0.49 13.29 9.25
CA GLN A 72 -0.12 14.61 9.52
C GLN A 72 -1.15 14.54 10.66
N ALA A 73 -1.92 13.47 10.75
CA ALA A 73 -2.84 13.28 11.86
C ALA A 73 -2.07 13.01 13.17
N GLY A 74 -1.02 12.20 13.11
CA GLY A 74 -0.17 11.90 14.28
C GLY A 74 0.51 13.13 14.87
N GLU A 75 0.92 14.11 14.03
CA GLU A 75 1.50 15.37 14.48
C GLU A 75 0.50 16.23 15.29
N LYS A 76 -0.78 16.12 14.99
CA LYS A 76 -1.87 16.91 15.58
C LYS A 76 -2.65 16.18 16.66
N ALA A 77 -2.41 14.90 16.86
CA ALA A 77 -3.18 14.08 17.77
C ALA A 77 -2.87 14.41 19.23
N ASP A 78 -3.91 14.49 20.04
CA ASP A 78 -3.83 14.73 21.48
C ASP A 78 -3.71 13.41 22.29
N SER A 79 -3.98 12.28 21.67
CA SER A 79 -3.95 10.97 22.31
C SER A 79 -3.47 9.88 21.36
N VAL A 80 -2.92 8.80 21.93
CA VAL A 80 -2.58 7.60 21.15
C VAL A 80 -3.80 6.99 20.48
N GLU A 81 -4.97 7.04 21.12
CA GLU A 81 -6.22 6.54 20.56
C GLU A 81 -6.54 7.18 19.21
N ASN A 82 -6.42 8.51 19.12
CA ASN A 82 -6.66 9.26 17.89
C ASN A 82 -5.70 8.84 16.76
N VAL A 83 -4.43 8.56 17.08
CA VAL A 83 -3.45 8.07 16.10
C VAL A 83 -3.80 6.66 15.64
N LEU A 84 -4.10 5.76 16.59
CA LEU A 84 -4.45 4.38 16.28
C LEU A 84 -5.73 4.31 15.42
N GLN A 85 -6.73 5.11 15.75
CA GLN A 85 -7.96 5.19 14.97
C GLN A 85 -7.70 5.70 13.55
N THR A 86 -6.84 6.72 13.41
CA THR A 86 -6.44 7.22 12.08
C THR A 86 -5.69 6.16 11.29
N ILE A 87 -4.73 5.46 11.90
CA ILE A 87 -4.01 4.37 11.25
C ILE A 87 -5.01 3.32 10.74
N TRP A 88 -5.92 2.86 11.59
CA TRP A 88 -6.93 1.86 11.23
C TRP A 88 -7.80 2.33 10.06
N GLN A 89 -8.33 3.56 10.13
CA GLN A 89 -9.16 4.13 9.07
C GLN A 89 -8.43 4.25 7.73
N GLN A 90 -7.20 4.78 7.75
CA GLN A 90 -6.42 4.97 6.53
C GLN A 90 -5.99 3.63 5.91
N LEU A 91 -5.68 2.63 6.72
CA LEU A 91 -5.40 1.27 6.24
C LEU A 91 -6.65 0.64 5.61
N HIS A 92 -7.83 0.79 6.22
CA HIS A 92 -9.08 0.30 5.64
C HIS A 92 -9.40 0.96 4.30
N LEU A 93 -9.30 2.29 4.21
CA LEU A 93 -9.49 3.00 2.96
C LEU A 93 -8.54 2.49 1.87
N TYR A 94 -7.26 2.32 2.21
CA TYR A 94 -6.27 1.79 1.29
C TYR A 94 -6.61 0.36 0.82
N LEU A 95 -7.04 -0.52 1.73
CA LEU A 95 -7.42 -1.89 1.40
C LEU A 95 -8.69 -1.95 0.54
N ASP A 96 -9.67 -1.08 0.81
CA ASP A 96 -10.91 -1.00 0.05
C ASP A 96 -10.68 -0.45 -1.36
N ASP A 97 -9.85 0.59 -1.50
CA ASP A 97 -9.49 1.17 -2.80
C ASP A 97 -8.79 0.14 -3.71
N HIS A 98 -8.08 -0.84 -3.11
CA HIS A 98 -7.35 -1.89 -3.84
C HIS A 98 -7.94 -3.29 -3.65
N ALA A 99 -9.19 -3.40 -3.21
CA ALA A 99 -9.84 -4.68 -2.88
C ALA A 99 -9.87 -5.65 -4.08
N SER A 100 -10.00 -5.14 -5.29
CA SER A 100 -9.98 -5.93 -6.54
C SER A 100 -8.64 -6.65 -6.77
N ILE A 101 -7.54 -6.13 -6.20
CA ILE A 101 -6.23 -6.76 -6.26
C ILE A 101 -6.04 -7.71 -5.07
N PHE A 102 -6.28 -7.22 -3.85
CA PHE A 102 -5.98 -7.98 -2.63
C PHE A 102 -6.89 -9.19 -2.41
N ARG A 103 -8.08 -9.21 -3.01
CA ARG A 103 -9.02 -10.35 -2.97
C ARG A 103 -8.85 -11.34 -4.13
N ASP A 104 -7.99 -11.04 -5.10
CA ASP A 104 -7.72 -11.94 -6.22
C ASP A 104 -6.75 -13.06 -5.77
N GLU A 105 -7.19 -14.31 -5.81
CA GLU A 105 -6.38 -15.46 -5.37
C GLU A 105 -5.06 -15.58 -6.16
N SER A 106 -5.06 -15.16 -7.42
CA SER A 106 -3.85 -15.17 -8.26
C SER A 106 -2.82 -14.14 -7.79
N ALA A 107 -3.26 -13.06 -7.14
CA ALA A 107 -2.38 -12.05 -6.58
C ALA A 107 -1.55 -12.58 -5.40
N ALA A 108 -2.11 -13.47 -4.59
CA ALA A 108 -1.43 -14.05 -3.44
C ALA A 108 -0.14 -14.79 -3.84
N ALA A 109 -0.13 -15.47 -4.99
CA ALA A 109 1.03 -16.19 -5.50
C ALA A 109 2.11 -15.25 -6.08
N GLY A 110 1.71 -14.14 -6.75
CA GLY A 110 2.62 -13.17 -7.36
C GLY A 110 3.14 -12.13 -6.37
N PHE A 111 2.25 -11.59 -5.54
CA PHE A 111 2.55 -10.51 -4.60
C PHE A 111 3.20 -10.96 -3.29
N GLY A 112 3.13 -12.25 -2.91
CA GLY A 112 3.63 -12.72 -1.62
C GLY A 112 5.09 -12.35 -1.35
N SER A 113 5.96 -12.41 -2.37
CA SER A 113 7.35 -11.98 -2.24
C SER A 113 7.53 -10.46 -2.26
N ALA A 114 6.70 -9.74 -3.04
CA ALA A 114 6.75 -8.30 -3.13
C ALA A 114 6.23 -7.63 -1.85
N VAL A 115 5.11 -8.10 -1.30
CA VAL A 115 4.57 -7.62 -0.01
C VAL A 115 5.58 -7.86 1.12
N GLY A 116 6.22 -9.04 1.16
CA GLY A 116 7.28 -9.32 2.15
C GLY A 116 8.45 -8.35 2.09
N LYS A 117 8.86 -7.93 0.88
CA LYS A 117 9.91 -6.92 0.68
C LYS A 117 9.58 -5.58 1.36
N TYR A 118 8.33 -5.16 1.32
CA TYR A 118 7.90 -3.84 1.80
C TYR A 118 7.36 -3.85 3.22
N HIS A 119 7.04 -5.01 3.80
CA HIS A 119 6.44 -5.12 5.13
C HIS A 119 7.22 -4.35 6.20
N GLY A 120 8.53 -4.51 6.24
CA GLY A 120 9.39 -3.78 7.17
C GLY A 120 9.33 -2.26 7.00
N LEU A 121 9.27 -1.77 5.74
CA LEU A 121 9.11 -0.35 5.43
C LEU A 121 7.74 0.17 5.87
N LEU A 122 6.67 -0.57 5.58
CA LEU A 122 5.31 -0.20 5.96
C LEU A 122 5.19 -0.08 7.48
N ARG A 123 5.69 -1.07 8.22
CA ARG A 123 5.73 -1.04 9.68
C ARG A 123 6.51 0.17 10.20
N GLN A 124 7.71 0.43 9.69
CA GLN A 124 8.53 1.57 10.12
C GLN A 124 7.80 2.89 9.92
N GLN A 125 7.09 3.05 8.81
CA GLN A 125 6.33 4.27 8.53
C GLN A 125 5.15 4.46 9.47
N LEU A 126 4.51 3.37 9.93
CA LEU A 126 3.44 3.41 10.93
C LEU A 126 3.98 3.59 12.36
N THR A 127 5.21 3.16 12.64
CA THR A 127 5.87 3.36 13.96
C THR A 127 6.08 4.84 14.26
N ARG A 128 6.53 5.61 13.29
CA ARG A 128 6.93 7.01 13.47
C ARG A 128 5.88 7.90 14.18
N PRO A 129 4.60 7.93 13.81
CA PRO A 129 3.60 8.73 14.51
C PRO A 129 3.28 8.23 15.93
N LEU A 130 3.67 7.00 16.27
CA LEU A 130 3.45 6.38 17.59
C LEU A 130 4.58 6.66 18.57
N GLU A 131 5.80 6.97 18.09
CA GLU A 131 7.00 7.17 18.93
C GLU A 131 6.83 8.27 19.98
N ARG A 132 5.98 9.27 19.74
CA ARG A 132 5.73 10.34 20.72
C ARG A 132 4.83 9.90 21.89
N PHE A 133 4.15 8.77 21.80
CA PHE A 133 3.23 8.27 22.81
C PHE A 133 3.79 7.12 23.63
N TYR A 134 4.79 6.42 23.10
CA TYR A 134 5.44 5.32 23.76
C TYR A 134 6.89 5.67 24.04
N THR A 135 7.32 5.49 25.30
CA THR A 135 8.69 5.78 25.73
C THR A 135 9.70 4.72 25.28
N ASP A 136 9.21 3.53 25.01
CA ASP A 136 9.99 2.40 24.51
C ASP A 136 9.77 2.19 23.02
N ALA A 137 10.86 2.19 22.25
CA ALA A 137 10.85 2.05 20.80
C ALA A 137 10.27 0.68 20.36
N PHE A 138 10.48 -0.37 21.14
CA PHE A 138 9.94 -1.69 20.82
C PHE A 138 8.42 -1.72 20.94
N THR A 139 7.85 -1.07 21.96
CA THR A 139 6.39 -0.97 22.13
C THR A 139 5.76 -0.23 20.93
N ALA A 140 6.33 0.89 20.49
CA ALA A 140 5.85 1.61 19.31
C ALA A 140 5.89 0.72 18.04
N GLN A 141 6.96 -0.05 17.84
CA GLN A 141 7.08 -0.99 16.73
C GLN A 141 6.08 -2.14 16.82
N PHE A 142 5.88 -2.70 18.02
CA PHE A 142 4.92 -3.77 18.27
C PHE A 142 3.48 -3.31 17.96
N VAL A 143 3.12 -2.12 18.41
CA VAL A 143 1.81 -1.52 18.14
C VAL A 143 1.61 -1.28 16.64
N ALA A 144 2.62 -0.74 15.95
CA ALA A 144 2.58 -0.54 14.50
C ALA A 144 2.38 -1.86 13.74
N GLU A 145 3.11 -2.92 14.15
CA GLU A 145 2.97 -4.26 13.59
C GLU A 145 1.58 -4.84 13.84
N ALA A 146 1.07 -4.71 15.07
CA ALA A 146 -0.27 -5.17 15.40
C ALA A 146 -1.34 -4.45 14.58
N MET A 147 -1.24 -3.12 14.45
CA MET A 147 -2.15 -2.33 13.63
C MET A 147 -2.12 -2.76 12.16
N LEU A 148 -0.93 -2.92 11.58
CA LEU A 148 -0.77 -3.35 10.19
C LEU A 148 -1.38 -4.75 9.97
N THR A 149 -0.92 -5.72 10.74
CA THR A 149 -1.27 -7.13 10.55
C THR A 149 -2.75 -7.41 10.80
N TRP A 150 -3.28 -6.92 11.90
CA TRP A 150 -4.66 -7.23 12.29
C TRP A 150 -5.71 -6.41 11.55
N THR A 151 -5.36 -5.19 11.10
CA THR A 151 -6.25 -4.42 10.21
C THR A 151 -6.36 -5.10 8.86
N VAL A 152 -5.24 -5.57 8.29
CA VAL A 152 -5.25 -6.37 7.03
C VAL A 152 -6.03 -7.66 7.21
N ALA A 153 -6.00 -8.27 8.39
CA ALA A 153 -6.81 -9.45 8.73
C ALA A 153 -8.29 -9.14 9.00
N GLY A 154 -8.73 -7.88 8.83
CA GLY A 154 -10.13 -7.47 8.96
C GLY A 154 -10.64 -7.33 10.40
N LYS A 155 -9.75 -7.14 11.38
CA LYS A 155 -10.18 -6.95 12.77
C LYS A 155 -10.73 -5.54 13.00
N PRO A 156 -11.87 -5.39 13.70
CA PRO A 156 -12.43 -4.09 14.04
C PRO A 156 -11.50 -3.30 14.97
N PHE A 157 -11.61 -1.97 14.89
CA PHE A 157 -10.80 -1.07 15.71
C PHE A 157 -10.94 -1.35 17.21
N GLU A 158 -12.15 -1.57 17.67
CA GLU A 158 -12.49 -1.78 19.08
C GLU A 158 -11.76 -2.99 19.68
N ASP A 159 -11.64 -4.08 18.89
CA ASP A 159 -10.92 -5.29 19.32
C ASP A 159 -9.44 -4.99 19.51
N LEU A 160 -8.82 -4.30 18.55
CA LEU A 160 -7.42 -3.91 18.60
C LEU A 160 -7.15 -2.94 19.75
N TYR A 161 -7.95 -1.89 19.83
CA TYR A 161 -7.79 -0.85 20.85
C TYR A 161 -7.99 -1.39 22.27
N SER A 162 -8.90 -2.34 22.48
CA SER A 162 -9.13 -2.97 23.78
C SER A 162 -7.87 -3.62 24.37
N ILE A 163 -6.96 -4.06 23.50
CA ILE A 163 -5.67 -4.67 23.86
C ILE A 163 -4.59 -3.59 23.95
N LEU A 164 -4.44 -2.79 22.90
CA LEU A 164 -3.34 -1.84 22.73
C LEU A 164 -3.35 -0.69 23.77
N LYS A 165 -4.53 -0.31 24.27
CA LYS A 165 -4.65 0.71 25.33
C LYS A 165 -4.06 0.29 26.70
N LYS A 166 -3.67 -0.97 26.84
CA LYS A 166 -3.07 -1.51 28.07
C LYS A 166 -1.53 -1.45 28.05
N LEU A 167 -0.96 -1.13 26.91
CA LEU A 167 0.47 -0.95 26.70
C LEU A 167 0.91 0.47 27.02
#